data_854fe7a6712da1ee4866b133cdc7687e
#
_entry.id   854fe7a6712da1ee4866b133cdc7687e
#
_cell.length_a   1.000
_cell.length_b   1.000
_cell.length_c   1.000
_cell.angle_alpha   90.00
_cell.angle_beta   90.00
_cell.angle_gamma   90.00
#
_symmetry.space_group_name_H-M   'P 1'
#
loop_
_entity.id
_entity.type
_entity.pdbx_description
1 polymer ?
#
loop_
_entity_poly.entity_id
_entity_poly.type
_entity_poly.pdbx_seq_one_letter_code
_entity_poly.pdbx_strand_id
1 'polypeptide(L)'
;MSEALFEILRGFRLDAEPVSCEPYGCGHINATYLAVTASGRRYILQKINHHTFRDVAGLMENITSVTEFLRTKTDDPRSVLTLVKTADGASYLHAQEGYWRVYDFVEDTICLQQPETDEDFYQSAVGFGTFQQLLAEFPAEKLHETIPNFHNTPDRYRAFLETLERDPMRRAAQVQPEIEFALARQSEMAALQTALKAGELPLRVTHNDTKLNNVLLDAKTRKALCVIDLDTVMPGSSLYDFGDSIRFGAATAAEDERDLSRMEMSL
;
A
#
# COMPACT_ATOMS: atom_id res chain seq x y z
N MET A 1 -12.04 11.63 22.62
CA MET A 1 -11.54 10.92 21.39
C MET A 1 -12.12 9.50 21.31
N SER A 2 -12.22 8.75 22.40
CA SER A 2 -12.77 7.38 22.39
C SER A 2 -14.24 7.30 21.99
N GLU A 3 -15.13 8.16 22.51
CA GLU A 3 -16.58 8.07 22.22
C GLU A 3 -16.89 8.29 20.72
N ALA A 4 -16.26 9.28 20.09
CA ALA A 4 -16.44 9.51 18.65
C ALA A 4 -16.00 8.32 17.78
N LEU A 5 -14.90 7.63 18.16
CA LEU A 5 -14.46 6.42 17.45
C LEU A 5 -15.41 5.24 17.70
N PHE A 6 -15.99 5.14 18.89
CA PHE A 6 -16.99 4.11 19.19
C PHE A 6 -18.28 4.32 18.41
N GLU A 7 -18.74 5.56 18.23
CA GLU A 7 -19.89 5.86 17.36
C GLU A 7 -19.64 5.44 15.91
N ILE A 8 -18.41 5.68 15.39
CA ILE A 8 -18.02 5.23 14.07
C ILE A 8 -18.03 3.71 13.99
N LEU A 9 -17.41 3.02 14.97
CA LEU A 9 -17.34 1.57 15.02
C LEU A 9 -18.73 0.91 15.06
N ARG A 10 -19.69 1.49 15.78
CA ARG A 10 -21.10 1.02 15.82
C ARG A 10 -21.80 1.09 14.46
N GLY A 11 -21.29 1.88 13.52
CA GLY A 11 -21.76 1.90 12.14
C GLY A 11 -21.40 0.65 11.33
N PHE A 12 -20.56 -0.24 11.86
CA PHE A 12 -20.10 -1.47 11.20
C PHE A 12 -20.68 -2.71 11.89
N ARG A 13 -20.74 -3.82 11.16
CA ARG A 13 -21.25 -5.11 11.66
C ARG A 13 -20.17 -5.83 12.49
N LEU A 14 -19.84 -5.25 13.64
CA LEU A 14 -18.96 -5.91 14.61
C LEU A 14 -19.70 -7.05 15.30
N ASP A 15 -18.95 -7.98 15.88
CA ASP A 15 -19.50 -9.13 16.60
C ASP A 15 -20.08 -8.76 17.99
N ALA A 16 -19.58 -7.68 18.62
CA ALA A 16 -20.02 -7.15 19.90
C ALA A 16 -19.70 -5.65 20.03
N GLU A 17 -20.13 -5.01 21.11
CA GLU A 17 -19.81 -3.62 21.41
C GLU A 17 -18.29 -3.38 21.53
N PRO A 18 -17.75 -2.29 20.94
CA PRO A 18 -16.37 -1.91 21.09
C PRO A 18 -16.06 -1.47 22.54
N VAL A 19 -14.99 -1.98 23.12
CA VAL A 19 -14.56 -1.66 24.50
C VAL A 19 -13.24 -0.91 24.54
N SER A 20 -12.42 -0.98 23.48
CA SER A 20 -11.23 -0.14 23.32
C SER A 20 -11.00 0.20 21.86
N CYS A 21 -10.36 1.35 21.62
CA CYS A 21 -9.94 1.79 20.29
C CYS A 21 -8.74 2.73 20.46
N GLU A 22 -7.55 2.23 20.13
CA GLU A 22 -6.28 2.91 20.36
C GLU A 22 -5.50 3.06 19.05
N PRO A 23 -4.68 4.13 18.88
CA PRO A 23 -3.80 4.25 17.72
C PRO A 23 -2.94 2.99 17.52
N TYR A 24 -2.80 2.56 16.28
CA TYR A 24 -2.10 1.33 15.95
C TYR A 24 -1.27 1.47 14.67
N GLY A 25 -0.09 0.84 14.68
CA GLY A 25 0.83 0.82 13.54
C GLY A 25 1.59 2.13 13.35
N CYS A 26 2.37 2.20 12.27
CA CYS A 26 3.26 3.32 11.92
C CYS A 26 2.97 3.90 10.53
N GLY A 27 1.80 3.62 9.97
CA GLY A 27 1.40 4.20 8.68
C GLY A 27 1.27 5.73 8.74
N HIS A 28 1.72 6.41 7.68
CA HIS A 28 1.77 7.88 7.66
C HIS A 28 0.60 8.52 6.90
N ILE A 29 -0.15 7.74 6.10
CA ILE A 29 -1.20 8.28 5.22
C ILE A 29 -2.55 8.22 5.91
N ASN A 30 -2.99 7.04 6.34
CA ASN A 30 -4.26 6.83 7.03
C ASN A 30 -4.06 6.83 8.55
N ALA A 31 -5.01 7.38 9.29
CA ALA A 31 -5.05 7.19 10.74
C ALA A 31 -5.61 5.79 11.04
N THR A 32 -4.82 4.95 11.68
CA THR A 32 -5.12 3.55 11.95
C THR A 32 -5.26 3.30 13.45
N TYR A 33 -6.26 2.52 13.82
CA TYR A 33 -6.60 2.20 15.21
C TYR A 33 -6.85 0.70 15.35
N LEU A 34 -6.43 0.13 16.47
CA LEU A 34 -6.80 -1.21 16.92
C LEU A 34 -8.04 -1.07 17.79
N ALA A 35 -9.14 -1.67 17.37
CA ALA A 35 -10.37 -1.76 18.14
C ALA A 35 -10.53 -3.17 18.70
N VAL A 36 -11.02 -3.27 19.94
CA VAL A 36 -11.35 -4.54 20.60
C VAL A 36 -12.80 -4.49 21.03
N THR A 37 -13.55 -5.57 20.81
CA THR A 37 -14.94 -5.70 21.24
C THR A 37 -15.04 -6.43 22.58
N ALA A 38 -16.23 -6.40 23.18
CA ALA A 38 -16.49 -7.09 24.45
C ALA A 38 -16.31 -8.62 24.39
N SER A 39 -16.31 -9.21 23.18
CA SER A 39 -15.98 -10.63 22.98
C SER A 39 -14.47 -10.91 23.01
N GLY A 40 -13.64 -9.86 22.95
CA GLY A 40 -12.19 -9.96 22.78
C GLY A 40 -11.72 -9.99 21.33
N ARG A 41 -12.62 -9.95 20.34
CA ARG A 41 -12.27 -9.89 18.92
C ARG A 41 -11.65 -8.55 18.58
N ARG A 42 -10.63 -8.57 17.72
CA ARG A 42 -9.85 -7.41 17.29
C ARG A 42 -10.21 -6.99 15.87
N TYR A 43 -10.18 -5.69 15.64
CA TYR A 43 -10.44 -5.06 14.34
C TYR A 43 -9.46 -3.93 14.08
N ILE A 44 -9.22 -3.64 12.81
CA ILE A 44 -8.48 -2.46 12.38
C ILE A 44 -9.49 -1.44 11.85
N LEU A 45 -9.62 -0.32 12.56
CA LEU A 45 -10.36 0.85 12.08
C LEU A 45 -9.40 1.81 11.41
N GLN A 46 -9.73 2.27 10.20
CA GLN A 46 -8.92 3.26 9.48
C GLN A 46 -9.76 4.45 9.03
N LYS A 47 -9.24 5.66 9.29
CA LYS A 47 -9.71 6.89 8.64
C LYS A 47 -8.96 7.07 7.34
N ILE A 48 -9.67 7.00 6.21
CA ILE A 48 -9.10 7.14 4.87
C ILE A 48 -8.69 8.59 4.65
N ASN A 49 -7.47 8.81 4.21
CA ASN A 49 -6.98 10.13 3.83
C ASN A 49 -7.52 10.53 2.45
N HIS A 50 -8.71 11.12 2.43
CA HIS A 50 -9.40 11.56 1.21
C HIS A 50 -8.75 12.77 0.53
N HIS A 51 -7.72 13.38 1.12
CA HIS A 51 -6.91 14.40 0.43
C HIS A 51 -5.90 13.74 -0.51
N THR A 52 -5.39 12.58 -0.14
CA THR A 52 -4.52 11.74 -0.98
C THR A 52 -5.36 10.92 -1.95
N PHE A 53 -6.36 10.19 -1.43
CA PHE A 53 -7.26 9.34 -2.22
C PHE A 53 -8.57 10.07 -2.47
N ARG A 54 -8.60 10.91 -3.51
CA ARG A 54 -9.75 11.79 -3.79
C ARG A 54 -11.01 11.04 -4.21
N ASP A 55 -10.84 9.92 -4.88
CA ASP A 55 -11.92 9.00 -5.25
C ASP A 55 -11.99 7.84 -4.23
N VAL A 56 -12.59 8.09 -3.08
CA VAL A 56 -12.76 7.07 -2.04
C VAL A 56 -13.67 5.93 -2.51
N ALA A 57 -14.65 6.20 -3.35
CA ALA A 57 -15.53 5.18 -3.88
C ALA A 57 -14.75 4.20 -4.76
N GLY A 58 -14.02 4.70 -5.75
CA GLY A 58 -13.15 3.89 -6.62
C GLY A 58 -12.07 3.15 -5.86
N LEU A 59 -11.46 3.77 -4.84
CA LEU A 59 -10.52 3.11 -3.93
C LEU A 59 -11.15 1.88 -3.26
N MET A 60 -12.34 2.05 -2.69
CA MET A 60 -13.00 0.97 -1.95
C MET A 60 -13.59 -0.10 -2.88
N GLU A 61 -13.94 0.26 -4.13
CA GLU A 61 -14.29 -0.70 -5.18
C GLU A 61 -13.08 -1.57 -5.57
N ASN A 62 -11.90 -0.96 -5.74
CA ASN A 62 -10.66 -1.70 -6.01
C ASN A 62 -10.38 -2.70 -4.89
N ILE A 63 -10.33 -2.24 -3.64
CA ILE A 63 -10.04 -3.08 -2.48
C ILE A 63 -11.04 -4.21 -2.34
N THR A 64 -12.33 -3.91 -2.47
CA THR A 64 -13.39 -4.90 -2.36
C THR A 64 -13.28 -5.96 -3.44
N SER A 65 -13.15 -5.56 -4.71
CA SER A 65 -13.08 -6.49 -5.83
C SER A 65 -11.83 -7.38 -5.79
N VAL A 66 -10.68 -6.79 -5.43
CA VAL A 66 -9.41 -7.54 -5.31
C VAL A 66 -9.47 -8.54 -4.14
N THR A 67 -9.95 -8.11 -2.97
CA THR A 67 -10.04 -9.02 -1.81
C THR A 67 -11.08 -10.13 -2.02
N GLU A 68 -12.23 -9.83 -2.63
CA GLU A 68 -13.23 -10.83 -2.99
C GLU A 68 -12.68 -11.84 -4.01
N PHE A 69 -11.94 -11.40 -5.02
CA PHE A 69 -11.30 -12.29 -5.99
C PHE A 69 -10.23 -13.16 -5.33
N LEU A 70 -9.32 -12.58 -4.54
CA LEU A 70 -8.30 -13.33 -3.79
C LEU A 70 -8.93 -14.40 -2.90
N ARG A 71 -10.07 -14.09 -2.27
CA ARG A 71 -10.81 -15.04 -1.42
C ARG A 71 -11.26 -16.29 -2.17
N THR A 72 -11.46 -16.20 -3.49
CA THR A 72 -11.78 -17.37 -4.33
C THR A 72 -10.57 -18.26 -4.63
N LYS A 73 -9.35 -17.79 -4.35
CA LYS A 73 -8.09 -18.46 -4.70
C LYS A 73 -7.39 -19.11 -3.51
N THR A 74 -7.89 -18.92 -2.29
CA THR A 74 -7.27 -19.44 -1.06
C THR A 74 -8.32 -19.88 -0.04
N ASP A 75 -7.98 -20.92 0.72
CA ASP A 75 -8.82 -21.45 1.81
C ASP A 75 -8.40 -20.90 3.19
N ASP A 76 -7.20 -20.32 3.34
CA ASP A 76 -6.77 -19.72 4.61
C ASP A 76 -7.42 -18.33 4.79
N PRO A 77 -8.33 -18.16 5.77
CA PRO A 77 -9.01 -16.89 6.00
C PRO A 77 -8.05 -15.76 6.40
N ARG A 78 -6.84 -16.07 6.90
CA ARG A 78 -5.82 -15.09 7.29
C ARG A 78 -5.00 -14.56 6.11
N SER A 79 -5.04 -15.22 4.96
CA SER A 79 -4.20 -14.88 3.80
C SER A 79 -4.72 -13.69 3.00
N VAL A 80 -5.93 -13.21 3.28
CA VAL A 80 -6.56 -12.08 2.58
C VAL A 80 -7.27 -11.18 3.58
N LEU A 81 -7.05 -9.86 3.45
CA LEU A 81 -7.78 -8.87 4.24
C LEU A 81 -9.31 -9.05 4.10
N THR A 82 -10.00 -8.96 5.21
CA THR A 82 -11.46 -9.05 5.25
C THR A 82 -12.05 -7.71 5.68
N LEU A 83 -12.80 -7.07 4.77
CA LEU A 83 -13.54 -5.85 5.06
C LEU A 83 -14.78 -6.17 5.91
N VAL A 84 -14.95 -5.48 7.01
CA VAL A 84 -16.19 -5.50 7.80
C VAL A 84 -17.15 -4.52 7.17
N LYS A 85 -18.30 -5.01 6.74
CA LYS A 85 -19.34 -4.18 6.12
C LYS A 85 -20.04 -3.30 7.15
N THR A 86 -20.52 -2.13 6.71
CA THR A 86 -21.40 -1.28 7.50
C THR A 86 -22.77 -1.94 7.75
N ALA A 87 -23.59 -1.38 8.63
CA ALA A 87 -24.90 -1.92 8.93
C ALA A 87 -25.82 -2.03 7.69
N ASP A 88 -25.69 -1.11 6.73
CA ASP A 88 -26.39 -1.10 5.45
C ASP A 88 -25.68 -1.89 4.34
N GLY A 89 -24.51 -2.51 4.64
CA GLY A 89 -23.79 -3.41 3.72
C GLY A 89 -22.71 -2.74 2.87
N ALA A 90 -22.42 -1.45 3.08
CA ALA A 90 -21.34 -0.77 2.37
C ALA A 90 -19.95 -1.23 2.84
N SER A 91 -18.91 -0.95 2.06
CA SER A 91 -17.51 -1.27 2.39
C SER A 91 -16.80 -0.19 3.21
N TYR A 92 -17.40 0.99 3.31
CA TYR A 92 -16.89 2.12 4.09
C TYR A 92 -18.06 2.97 4.62
N LEU A 93 -17.79 3.78 5.63
CA LEU A 93 -18.71 4.71 6.24
C LEU A 93 -18.24 6.14 6.02
N HIS A 94 -19.12 7.03 5.56
CA HIS A 94 -18.89 8.47 5.56
C HIS A 94 -19.54 9.08 6.81
N ALA A 95 -18.74 9.49 7.78
CA ALA A 95 -19.20 10.07 9.05
C ALA A 95 -18.16 11.02 9.65
N GLN A 96 -18.61 12.04 10.39
CA GLN A 96 -17.74 12.97 11.13
C GLN A 96 -16.59 13.52 10.27
N GLU A 97 -16.91 14.16 9.16
CA GLU A 97 -15.96 14.80 8.24
C GLU A 97 -14.87 13.86 7.69
N GLY A 98 -15.17 12.58 7.57
CA GLY A 98 -14.21 11.61 7.07
C GLY A 98 -14.83 10.35 6.55
N TYR A 99 -13.99 9.54 5.92
CA TYR A 99 -14.33 8.23 5.40
C TYR A 99 -13.62 7.18 6.25
N TRP A 100 -14.36 6.14 6.63
CA TRP A 100 -13.89 5.14 7.55
C TRP A 100 -14.13 3.75 7.01
N ARG A 101 -13.19 2.85 7.25
CA ARG A 101 -13.32 1.43 6.95
C ARG A 101 -12.83 0.59 8.11
N VAL A 102 -13.32 -0.64 8.18
CA VAL A 102 -12.91 -1.61 9.20
C VAL A 102 -12.47 -2.90 8.51
N TYR A 103 -11.38 -3.46 8.99
CA TYR A 103 -10.92 -4.80 8.64
C TYR A 103 -10.96 -5.71 9.87
N ASP A 104 -11.20 -6.99 9.66
CA ASP A 104 -10.85 -8.00 10.66
C ASP A 104 -9.35 -7.93 10.92
N PHE A 105 -8.96 -8.04 12.19
CA PHE A 105 -7.55 -8.15 12.55
C PHE A 105 -7.01 -9.53 12.14
N VAL A 106 -5.87 -9.57 11.49
CA VAL A 106 -5.22 -10.84 11.11
C VAL A 106 -4.41 -11.34 12.29
N GLU A 107 -4.94 -12.35 12.97
CA GLU A 107 -4.37 -12.90 14.20
C GLU A 107 -3.09 -13.70 13.95
N ASP A 108 -2.25 -13.86 14.99
CA ASP A 108 -1.02 -14.63 14.98
C ASP A 108 -0.04 -14.24 13.87
N THR A 109 0.09 -12.92 13.65
CA THR A 109 0.99 -12.35 12.65
C THR A 109 2.00 -11.38 13.25
N ILE A 110 3.11 -11.19 12.53
CA ILE A 110 4.09 -10.13 12.78
C ILE A 110 4.21 -9.24 11.54
N CYS A 111 4.43 -7.95 11.78
CA CYS A 111 4.68 -6.94 10.76
C CYS A 111 6.06 -6.34 11.02
N LEU A 112 6.99 -6.53 10.10
CA LEU A 112 8.37 -6.05 10.24
C LEU A 112 8.53 -4.71 9.53
N GLN A 113 9.15 -3.74 10.19
CA GLN A 113 9.46 -2.44 9.59
C GLN A 113 10.73 -2.48 8.73
N GLN A 114 11.66 -3.34 9.10
CA GLN A 114 12.89 -3.65 8.36
C GLN A 114 13.16 -5.15 8.45
N PRO A 115 13.84 -5.75 7.46
CA PRO A 115 14.21 -7.15 7.55
C PRO A 115 15.24 -7.34 8.68
N GLU A 116 15.02 -8.33 9.53
CA GLU A 116 15.97 -8.76 10.55
C GLU A 116 16.96 -9.79 9.99
N THR A 117 16.56 -10.48 8.91
CA THR A 117 17.33 -11.50 8.20
C THR A 117 17.05 -11.44 6.70
N ASP A 118 17.93 -12.00 5.87
CA ASP A 118 17.73 -12.15 4.42
C ASP A 118 16.43 -12.94 4.12
N GLU A 119 16.10 -13.90 4.98
CA GLU A 119 14.86 -14.67 4.84
C GLU A 119 13.62 -13.80 4.97
N ASP A 120 13.60 -12.79 5.83
CA ASP A 120 12.46 -11.89 5.97
C ASP A 120 12.21 -11.09 4.68
N PHE A 121 13.28 -10.64 4.04
CA PHE A 121 13.18 -9.96 2.75
C PHE A 121 12.73 -10.93 1.64
N TYR A 122 13.27 -12.15 1.64
CA TYR A 122 12.81 -13.20 0.73
C TYR A 122 11.31 -13.49 0.92
N GLN A 123 10.84 -13.58 2.16
CA GLN A 123 9.43 -13.80 2.44
C GLN A 123 8.55 -12.61 2.02
N SER A 124 9.04 -11.37 2.09
CA SER A 124 8.34 -10.23 1.49
C SER A 124 8.17 -10.42 -0.02
N ALA A 125 9.23 -10.82 -0.72
CA ALA A 125 9.18 -11.09 -2.15
C ALA A 125 8.22 -12.25 -2.49
N VAL A 126 8.19 -13.30 -1.66
CA VAL A 126 7.22 -14.40 -1.77
C VAL A 126 5.79 -13.89 -1.62
N GLY A 127 5.54 -13.02 -0.63
CA GLY A 127 4.23 -12.42 -0.39
C GLY A 127 3.69 -11.66 -1.60
N PHE A 128 4.48 -10.72 -2.13
CA PHE A 128 4.07 -9.94 -3.31
C PHE A 128 4.03 -10.78 -4.58
N GLY A 129 4.98 -11.71 -4.78
CA GLY A 129 4.96 -12.64 -5.91
C GLY A 129 3.73 -13.52 -5.91
N THR A 130 3.31 -14.02 -4.75
CA THR A 130 2.07 -14.80 -4.58
C THR A 130 0.84 -13.94 -4.85
N PHE A 131 0.80 -12.71 -4.33
CA PHE A 131 -0.26 -11.75 -4.62
C PHE A 131 -0.43 -11.51 -6.12
N GLN A 132 0.66 -11.24 -6.84
CA GLN A 132 0.69 -11.07 -8.28
C GLN A 132 0.21 -12.34 -9.02
N GLN A 133 0.64 -13.52 -8.56
CA GLN A 133 0.26 -14.80 -9.15
C GLN A 133 -1.24 -15.09 -8.98
N LEU A 134 -1.78 -14.91 -7.79
CA LEU A 134 -3.20 -15.13 -7.49
C LEU A 134 -4.10 -14.17 -8.28
N LEU A 135 -3.64 -12.95 -8.55
CA LEU A 135 -4.35 -11.93 -9.33
C LEU A 135 -4.05 -11.97 -10.84
N ALA A 136 -3.32 -12.99 -11.32
CA ALA A 136 -2.93 -13.06 -12.73
C ALA A 136 -4.12 -13.08 -13.70
N GLU A 137 -5.24 -13.63 -13.28
CA GLU A 137 -6.50 -13.72 -14.06
C GLU A 137 -7.51 -12.62 -13.73
N PHE A 138 -7.19 -11.74 -12.78
CA PHE A 138 -8.05 -10.60 -12.45
C PHE A 138 -8.03 -9.59 -13.61
N PRO A 139 -9.20 -9.11 -14.07
CA PRO A 139 -9.28 -8.12 -15.15
C PRO A 139 -8.83 -6.74 -14.66
N ALA A 140 -7.52 -6.48 -14.72
CA ALA A 140 -6.89 -5.29 -14.13
C ALA A 140 -7.45 -3.97 -14.70
N GLU A 141 -7.97 -3.97 -15.93
CA GLU A 141 -8.62 -2.83 -16.57
C GLU A 141 -9.91 -2.37 -15.88
N LYS A 142 -10.47 -3.17 -14.97
CA LYS A 142 -11.63 -2.79 -14.16
C LYS A 142 -11.27 -1.96 -12.94
N LEU A 143 -10.01 -1.92 -12.56
CA LEU A 143 -9.56 -1.12 -11.43
C LEU A 143 -9.50 0.37 -11.77
N HIS A 144 -9.85 1.20 -10.80
CA HIS A 144 -9.72 2.65 -10.86
C HIS A 144 -8.27 3.07 -10.64
N GLU A 145 -7.81 4.06 -11.39
CA GLU A 145 -6.54 4.74 -11.11
C GLU A 145 -6.76 5.77 -10.00
N THR A 146 -6.63 5.33 -8.75
CA THR A 146 -6.95 6.16 -7.56
C THR A 146 -5.95 7.27 -7.30
N ILE A 147 -4.72 7.13 -7.80
CA ILE A 147 -3.68 8.17 -7.83
C ILE A 147 -3.23 8.33 -9.27
N PRO A 148 -3.74 9.34 -10.00
CA PRO A 148 -3.42 9.54 -11.41
C PRO A 148 -1.91 9.67 -11.65
N ASN A 149 -1.42 8.98 -12.69
CA ASN A 149 0.00 9.00 -13.10
C ASN A 149 0.99 8.54 -12.01
N PHE A 150 0.57 7.68 -11.08
CA PHE A 150 1.39 7.29 -9.92
C PHE A 150 2.78 6.79 -10.32
N HIS A 151 2.87 5.87 -11.30
CA HIS A 151 4.13 5.36 -11.87
C HIS A 151 4.40 5.81 -13.30
N ASN A 152 3.83 6.94 -13.73
CA ASN A 152 4.14 7.53 -15.03
C ASN A 152 5.47 8.28 -14.97
N THR A 153 6.59 7.56 -15.15
CA THR A 153 7.93 8.13 -15.07
C THR A 153 8.16 9.29 -16.05
N PRO A 154 7.70 9.25 -17.32
CA PRO A 154 7.76 10.42 -18.22
C PRO A 154 7.08 11.68 -17.66
N ASP A 155 5.92 11.51 -17.03
CA ASP A 155 5.18 12.63 -16.43
C ASP A 155 5.90 13.20 -15.21
N ARG A 156 6.42 12.33 -14.35
CA ARG A 156 7.25 12.71 -13.20
C ARG A 156 8.55 13.40 -13.63
N TYR A 157 9.17 12.93 -14.70
CA TYR A 157 10.38 13.55 -15.25
C TYR A 157 10.10 14.93 -15.80
N ARG A 158 8.98 15.14 -16.50
CA ARG A 158 8.54 16.47 -16.94
C ARG A 158 8.34 17.41 -15.74
N ALA A 159 7.63 16.97 -14.69
CA ALA A 159 7.44 17.76 -13.48
C ALA A 159 8.75 18.09 -12.77
N PHE A 160 9.74 17.15 -12.79
CA PHE A 160 11.09 17.39 -12.30
C PHE A 160 11.78 18.50 -13.09
N LEU A 161 11.76 18.48 -14.43
CA LEU A 161 12.37 19.53 -15.27
C LEU A 161 11.74 20.91 -15.02
N GLU A 162 10.42 20.98 -14.94
CA GLU A 162 9.68 22.22 -14.63
C GLU A 162 10.04 22.76 -13.22
N THR A 163 10.25 21.88 -12.26
CA THR A 163 10.63 22.26 -10.90
C THR A 163 12.08 22.74 -10.88
N LEU A 164 12.97 22.06 -11.60
CA LEU A 164 14.38 22.43 -11.74
C LEU A 164 14.54 23.81 -12.38
N GLU A 165 13.79 24.11 -13.45
CA GLU A 165 13.81 25.42 -14.11
C GLU A 165 13.40 26.55 -13.15
N ARG A 166 12.38 26.31 -12.33
CA ARG A 166 11.88 27.31 -11.37
C ARG A 166 12.74 27.44 -10.12
N ASP A 167 13.35 26.35 -9.68
CA ASP A 167 14.13 26.21 -8.42
C ASP A 167 13.61 27.11 -7.27
N PRO A 168 12.33 26.96 -6.86
CA PRO A 168 11.65 27.92 -5.98
C PRO A 168 12.32 28.08 -4.60
N MET A 169 13.04 27.06 -4.17
CA MET A 169 13.74 27.02 -2.88
C MET A 169 15.25 27.16 -3.03
N ARG A 170 15.76 27.37 -4.23
CA ARG A 170 17.20 27.50 -4.56
C ARG A 170 18.04 26.33 -4.02
N ARG A 171 17.52 25.09 -4.17
CA ARG A 171 18.18 23.87 -3.68
C ARG A 171 18.93 23.11 -4.77
N ALA A 172 18.70 23.40 -6.06
CA ALA A 172 19.28 22.68 -7.18
C ALA A 172 20.81 22.58 -7.11
N ALA A 173 21.49 23.67 -6.70
CA ALA A 173 22.94 23.68 -6.54
C ALA A 173 23.48 22.72 -5.46
N GLN A 174 22.62 22.25 -4.53
CA GLN A 174 23.03 21.35 -3.44
C GLN A 174 22.95 19.88 -3.84
N VAL A 175 22.24 19.56 -4.94
CA VAL A 175 21.95 18.19 -5.41
C VAL A 175 22.31 18.04 -6.88
N GLN A 176 23.35 18.72 -7.31
CA GLN A 176 23.76 18.74 -8.72
C GLN A 176 24.13 17.34 -9.28
N PRO A 177 24.83 16.47 -8.53
CA PRO A 177 25.11 15.11 -9.00
C PRO A 177 23.85 14.28 -9.26
N GLU A 178 22.82 14.39 -8.40
CA GLU A 178 21.54 13.70 -8.53
C GLU A 178 20.75 14.24 -9.73
N ILE A 179 20.81 15.55 -9.97
CA ILE A 179 20.20 16.19 -11.15
C ILE A 179 20.84 15.65 -12.42
N GLU A 180 22.19 15.64 -12.50
CA GLU A 180 22.92 15.12 -13.65
C GLU A 180 22.66 13.63 -13.89
N PHE A 181 22.56 12.85 -12.82
CA PHE A 181 22.18 11.45 -12.88
C PHE A 181 20.80 11.26 -13.52
N ALA A 182 19.80 12.04 -13.11
CA ALA A 182 18.45 11.99 -13.67
C ALA A 182 18.40 12.45 -15.13
N LEU A 183 19.11 13.56 -15.47
CA LEU A 183 19.17 14.09 -16.84
C LEU A 183 19.83 13.09 -17.82
N ALA A 184 20.89 12.41 -17.39
CA ALA A 184 21.59 11.42 -18.20
C ALA A 184 20.73 10.20 -18.58
N ARG A 185 19.62 9.94 -17.83
CA ARG A 185 18.70 8.81 -18.02
C ARG A 185 17.40 9.18 -18.71
N GLN A 186 17.28 10.35 -19.26
CA GLN A 186 16.03 10.82 -19.94
C GLN A 186 15.50 9.81 -20.97
N SER A 187 16.37 9.18 -21.75
CA SER A 187 15.96 8.21 -22.78
C SER A 187 15.35 6.92 -22.20
N GLU A 188 15.62 6.61 -20.92
CA GLU A 188 15.12 5.41 -20.24
C GLU A 188 13.75 5.63 -19.58
N MET A 189 13.39 6.89 -19.32
CA MET A 189 12.19 7.25 -18.54
C MET A 189 10.87 6.73 -19.13
N ALA A 190 10.80 6.57 -20.45
CA ALA A 190 9.59 6.13 -21.14
C ALA A 190 9.51 4.60 -21.37
N ALA A 191 10.55 3.84 -21.04
CA ALA A 191 10.68 2.43 -21.45
C ALA A 191 9.46 1.59 -21.06
N LEU A 192 9.08 1.57 -19.78
CA LEU A 192 7.95 0.77 -19.30
C LEU A 192 6.61 1.28 -19.83
N GLN A 193 6.41 2.60 -19.88
CA GLN A 193 5.16 3.18 -20.41
C GLN A 193 4.99 2.90 -21.90
N THR A 194 6.09 2.89 -22.66
CA THR A 194 6.08 2.56 -24.09
C THR A 194 5.75 1.09 -24.29
N ALA A 195 6.39 0.18 -23.55
CA ALA A 195 6.14 -1.25 -23.63
C ALA A 195 4.71 -1.64 -23.23
N LEU A 196 4.15 -1.01 -22.18
CA LEU A 196 2.74 -1.19 -21.80
C LEU A 196 1.80 -0.73 -22.91
N LYS A 197 2.01 0.46 -23.50
CA LYS A 197 1.19 0.99 -24.60
C LYS A 197 1.29 0.15 -25.86
N ALA A 198 2.46 -0.44 -26.12
CA ALA A 198 2.67 -1.32 -27.27
C ALA A 198 2.08 -2.75 -27.04
N GLY A 199 1.63 -3.08 -25.82
CA GLY A 199 1.15 -4.41 -25.48
C GLY A 199 2.27 -5.43 -25.32
N GLU A 200 3.53 -5.01 -25.22
CA GLU A 200 4.69 -5.86 -24.99
C GLU A 200 4.75 -6.34 -23.53
N LEU A 201 4.22 -5.53 -22.60
CA LEU A 201 4.01 -5.88 -21.20
C LEU A 201 2.51 -6.03 -20.93
N PRO A 202 2.10 -7.09 -20.23
CA PRO A 202 0.69 -7.24 -19.86
C PRO A 202 0.31 -6.23 -18.77
N LEU A 203 -0.90 -5.70 -18.87
CA LEU A 203 -1.52 -4.98 -17.77
C LEU A 203 -1.83 -5.96 -16.63
N ARG A 204 -1.46 -5.61 -15.41
CA ARG A 204 -1.64 -6.43 -14.20
C ARG A 204 -2.27 -5.60 -13.09
N VAL A 205 -2.79 -6.27 -12.08
CA VAL A 205 -3.03 -5.66 -10.78
C VAL A 205 -1.66 -5.42 -10.14
N THR A 206 -1.37 -4.18 -9.75
CA THR A 206 -0.13 -3.82 -9.05
C THR A 206 -0.43 -3.29 -7.67
N HIS A 207 0.40 -3.62 -6.70
CA HIS A 207 0.27 -3.12 -5.34
C HIS A 207 0.77 -1.68 -5.22
N ASN A 208 1.88 -1.38 -5.91
CA ASN A 208 2.52 -0.06 -6.03
C ASN A 208 3.14 0.53 -4.73
N ASP A 209 3.10 -0.22 -3.62
CA ASP A 209 3.79 0.11 -2.36
C ASP A 209 4.29 -1.19 -1.71
N THR A 210 5.25 -1.85 -2.38
CA THR A 210 5.71 -3.22 -2.06
C THR A 210 6.80 -3.22 -0.99
N LYS A 211 6.49 -2.60 0.15
CA LYS A 211 7.35 -2.55 1.32
C LYS A 211 7.18 -3.81 2.18
N LEU A 212 8.23 -4.21 2.89
CA LEU A 212 8.19 -5.33 3.83
C LEU A 212 7.06 -5.19 4.87
N ASN A 213 6.82 -3.99 5.38
CA ASN A 213 5.77 -3.73 6.35
C ASN A 213 4.34 -3.80 5.79
N ASN A 214 4.19 -4.02 4.48
CA ASN A 214 2.92 -4.33 3.84
C ASN A 214 2.71 -5.83 3.61
N VAL A 215 3.56 -6.67 4.20
CA VAL A 215 3.38 -8.14 4.27
C VAL A 215 3.32 -8.58 5.72
N LEU A 216 2.21 -9.16 6.13
CA LEU A 216 2.12 -9.86 7.40
C LEU A 216 2.75 -11.25 7.27
N LEU A 217 3.66 -11.56 8.17
CA LEU A 217 4.25 -12.90 8.29
C LEU A 217 3.52 -13.68 9.38
N ASP A 218 3.35 -14.97 9.20
CA ASP A 218 2.84 -15.87 10.24
C ASP A 218 3.81 -15.88 11.44
N ALA A 219 3.30 -15.62 12.64
CA ALA A 219 4.13 -15.43 13.83
C ALA A 219 4.96 -16.65 14.24
N LYS A 220 4.56 -17.86 13.83
CA LYS A 220 5.25 -19.11 14.17
C LYS A 220 6.27 -19.51 13.13
N THR A 221 5.89 -19.40 11.84
CA THR A 221 6.70 -19.90 10.73
C THR A 221 7.55 -18.81 10.09
N ARG A 222 7.26 -17.54 10.35
CA ARG A 222 7.80 -16.34 9.70
C ARG A 222 7.61 -16.32 8.16
N LYS A 223 6.72 -17.16 7.64
CA LYS A 223 6.39 -17.15 6.20
C LYS A 223 5.38 -16.07 5.87
N ALA A 224 5.47 -15.55 4.64
CA ALA A 224 4.51 -14.61 4.10
C ALA A 224 3.09 -15.18 4.20
N LEU A 225 2.16 -14.37 4.72
CA LEU A 225 0.79 -14.80 4.95
C LEU A 225 -0.23 -13.90 4.26
N CYS A 226 -0.18 -12.58 4.49
CA CYS A 226 -1.19 -11.65 4.00
C CYS A 226 -0.54 -10.35 3.53
N VAL A 227 -0.86 -9.92 2.32
CA VAL A 227 -0.51 -8.58 1.82
C VAL A 227 -1.56 -7.59 2.31
N ILE A 228 -1.11 -6.49 2.87
CA ILE A 228 -1.95 -5.44 3.46
C ILE A 228 -1.68 -4.09 2.79
N ASP A 229 -2.41 -3.05 3.20
CA ASP A 229 -2.33 -1.67 2.67
C ASP A 229 -2.59 -1.59 1.17
N LEU A 230 -3.79 -2.03 0.77
CA LEU A 230 -4.21 -2.12 -0.63
C LEU A 230 -4.65 -0.79 -1.25
N ASP A 231 -4.31 0.34 -0.65
CA ASP A 231 -4.78 1.68 -1.08
C ASP A 231 -4.21 2.13 -2.41
N THR A 232 -3.05 1.62 -2.75
CA THR A 232 -2.36 1.90 -4.01
C THR A 232 -2.57 0.83 -5.07
N VAL A 233 -3.48 -0.12 -4.83
CA VAL A 233 -3.77 -1.17 -5.80
C VAL A 233 -4.48 -0.57 -7.01
N MET A 234 -3.80 -0.63 -8.16
CA MET A 234 -4.21 -0.02 -9.43
C MET A 234 -3.78 -0.91 -10.61
N PRO A 235 -4.29 -0.64 -11.84
CA PRO A 235 -3.76 -1.30 -13.03
C PRO A 235 -2.35 -0.79 -13.35
N GLY A 236 -1.41 -1.69 -13.67
CA GLY A 236 -0.03 -1.31 -13.96
C GLY A 236 0.82 -2.44 -14.51
N SER A 237 2.12 -2.30 -14.39
CA SER A 237 3.10 -3.34 -14.69
C SER A 237 3.62 -3.99 -13.41
N SER A 238 3.72 -5.32 -13.38
CA SER A 238 4.36 -6.03 -12.27
C SER A 238 5.81 -5.57 -12.01
N LEU A 239 6.45 -4.93 -13.00
CA LEU A 239 7.79 -4.36 -12.84
C LEU A 239 7.81 -3.15 -11.91
N TYR A 240 6.67 -2.46 -11.70
CA TYR A 240 6.58 -1.39 -10.70
C TYR A 240 6.74 -1.96 -9.30
N ASP A 241 6.02 -3.05 -9.00
CA ASP A 241 6.11 -3.74 -7.71
C ASP A 241 7.52 -4.30 -7.47
N PHE A 242 8.13 -4.89 -8.51
CA PHE A 242 9.50 -5.38 -8.42
C PHE A 242 10.49 -4.24 -8.10
N GLY A 243 10.42 -3.13 -8.83
CA GLY A 243 11.30 -1.98 -8.61
C GLY A 243 11.15 -1.35 -7.23
N ASP A 244 9.91 -1.21 -6.76
CA ASP A 244 9.62 -0.64 -5.44
C ASP A 244 10.08 -1.57 -4.31
N SER A 245 9.88 -2.89 -4.45
CA SER A 245 10.36 -3.88 -3.50
C SER A 245 11.89 -3.84 -3.33
N ILE A 246 12.64 -3.73 -4.43
CA ILE A 246 14.11 -3.59 -4.38
C ILE A 246 14.51 -2.25 -3.76
N ARG A 247 13.86 -1.15 -4.17
CA ARG A 247 14.11 0.18 -3.62
C ARG A 247 14.01 0.20 -2.09
N PHE A 248 12.95 -0.40 -1.55
CA PHE A 248 12.72 -0.43 -0.10
C PHE A 248 13.61 -1.47 0.58
N GLY A 249 13.61 -2.71 0.09
CA GLY A 249 14.23 -3.84 0.78
C GLY A 249 15.76 -3.84 0.73
N ALA A 250 16.37 -3.26 -0.31
CA ALA A 250 17.82 -3.13 -0.41
C ALA A 250 18.37 -1.89 0.33
N ALA A 251 17.52 -0.93 0.73
CA ALA A 251 17.96 0.24 1.48
C ALA A 251 18.30 -0.13 2.93
N THR A 252 19.47 0.29 3.40
CA THR A 252 19.92 0.04 4.79
C THR A 252 19.48 1.12 5.77
N ALA A 253 18.99 2.26 5.26
CA ALA A 253 18.53 3.39 6.05
C ALA A 253 17.00 3.52 6.00
N ALA A 254 16.43 4.29 6.94
CA ALA A 254 15.02 4.66 6.91
C ALA A 254 14.67 5.48 5.65
N GLU A 255 13.42 5.41 5.19
CA GLU A 255 12.97 6.13 3.97
C GLU A 255 13.14 7.65 4.06
N ASP A 256 13.11 8.22 5.28
CA ASP A 256 13.25 9.64 5.57
C ASP A 256 14.63 10.01 6.19
N GLU A 257 15.64 9.12 6.06
CA GLU A 257 17.00 9.40 6.57
C GLU A 257 17.57 10.66 5.91
N ARG A 258 18.02 11.59 6.73
CA ARG A 258 18.56 12.87 6.29
C ARG A 258 20.06 12.85 6.08
N ASP A 259 20.74 11.94 6.73
CA ASP A 259 22.18 11.76 6.60
C ASP A 259 22.46 10.76 5.46
N LEU A 260 22.71 11.28 4.26
CA LEU A 260 22.95 10.48 3.07
C LEU A 260 24.17 9.54 3.19
N SER A 261 25.11 9.85 4.11
CA SER A 261 26.27 8.97 4.36
C SER A 261 25.89 7.63 5.01
N ARG A 262 24.68 7.53 5.56
CA ARG A 262 24.11 6.32 6.17
C ARG A 262 23.27 5.49 5.19
N MET A 263 23.02 6.05 4.00
CA MET A 263 22.24 5.36 2.95
C MET A 263 23.16 4.46 2.15
N GLU A 264 23.04 3.16 2.35
CA GLU A 264 23.71 2.13 1.57
C GLU A 264 22.65 1.21 0.93
N MET A 265 23.06 0.50 -0.11
CA MET A 265 22.27 -0.54 -0.74
C MET A 265 22.92 -1.88 -0.46
N SER A 266 22.22 -2.77 0.20
CA SER A 266 22.61 -4.18 0.37
C SER A 266 22.25 -4.94 -0.91
N LEU A 267 23.23 -5.56 -1.56
CA LEU A 267 23.08 -6.32 -2.80
C LEU A 267 23.21 -7.84 -2.53
#